data_88a95d53f9817b79b8282521a0dfd41a
#
_entry.id   88a95d53f9817b79b8282521a0dfd41a
#
_cell.length_a   1.000
_cell.length_b   1.000
_cell.length_c   1.000
_cell.angle_alpha   90.00
_cell.angle_beta   90.00
_cell.angle_gamma   90.00
#
_symmetry.space_group_name_H-M   'P 1'
#
loop_
_entity.id
_entity.type
_entity.pdbx_description
1 polymer ?
#
loop_
_entity_poly.entity_id
_entity_poly.type
_entity_poly.pdbx_seq_one_letter_code
_entity_poly.pdbx_strand_id
1 'polypeptide(L)'
;MAYFPMFIDIEKKKCLVAGGGTVALRKVRVLLDFGAQITVVAPQIDPQILQLTGNVCVKERTFEPEDLKECVLVVAAVSYTHLRAH
;
A
#
# COMPACT_ATOMS: atom_id res chain seq x y z
N MET A 1 25.03 -8.61 1.02
CA MET A 1 23.97 -7.58 1.00
C MET A 1 23.65 -7.17 2.42
N ALA A 2 23.55 -5.90 2.66
CA ALA A 2 23.29 -5.39 4.01
C ALA A 2 21.86 -4.92 4.13
N TYR A 3 21.21 -5.30 5.21
CA TYR A 3 19.86 -4.83 5.54
C TYR A 3 19.94 -3.89 6.72
N PHE A 4 19.22 -2.78 6.60
CA PHE A 4 19.13 -1.81 7.68
C PHE A 4 17.75 -1.93 8.31
N PRO A 5 17.62 -2.51 9.50
CA PRO A 5 16.32 -2.66 10.13
C PRO A 5 15.78 -1.31 10.61
N MET A 6 14.50 -1.08 10.35
CA MET A 6 13.83 0.13 10.81
C MET A 6 12.58 -0.26 11.57
N PHE A 7 12.36 0.38 12.71
CA PHE A 7 11.14 0.20 13.48
C PHE A 7 10.32 1.48 13.41
N ILE A 8 9.14 1.38 12.82
CA ILE A 8 8.25 2.53 12.65
C ILE A 8 6.92 2.21 13.30
N ASP A 9 6.45 3.11 14.16
CA ASP A 9 5.10 2.99 14.71
C ASP A 9 4.13 3.49 13.66
N ILE A 10 3.31 2.58 13.12
CA ILE A 10 2.33 2.93 12.10
C ILE A 10 0.89 2.83 12.60
N GLU A 11 0.70 2.55 13.89
CA GLU A 11 -0.64 2.47 14.46
C GLU A 11 -1.35 3.81 14.29
N LYS A 12 -2.52 3.80 13.67
CA LYS A 12 -3.33 4.97 13.36
C LYS A 12 -2.65 5.99 12.45
N LYS A 13 -1.54 5.60 11.83
CA LYS A 13 -0.85 6.47 10.88
C LYS A 13 -1.30 6.17 9.46
N LYS A 14 -1.21 7.18 8.59
CA LYS A 14 -1.60 7.03 7.20
C LYS A 14 -0.51 6.32 6.41
N CYS A 15 -0.89 5.24 5.74
CA CYS A 15 -0.01 4.49 4.86
C CYS A 15 -0.64 4.43 3.48
N LEU A 16 0.18 4.58 2.45
CA LEU A 16 -0.28 4.53 1.07
C LEU A 16 0.24 3.27 0.41
N VAL A 17 -0.65 2.56 -0.28
CA VAL A 17 -0.27 1.43 -1.12
C VAL A 17 -0.59 1.80 -2.57
N ALA A 18 0.44 1.97 -3.38
CA ALA A 18 0.30 2.28 -4.80
C ALA A 18 0.31 0.97 -5.58
N GLY A 19 -0.85 0.52 -5.97
CA GLY A 19 -1.04 -0.75 -6.67
C GLY A 19 -2.33 -1.41 -6.20
N GLY A 20 -2.94 -2.23 -7.06
CA GLY A 20 -4.24 -2.82 -6.76
C GLY A 20 -4.34 -4.31 -7.00
N GLY A 21 -3.23 -5.00 -7.24
CA GLY A 21 -3.24 -6.44 -7.50
C GLY A 21 -2.99 -7.29 -6.27
N THR A 22 -2.60 -8.54 -6.50
CA THR A 22 -2.37 -9.51 -5.43
C THR A 22 -1.29 -9.05 -4.45
N VAL A 23 -0.22 -8.43 -4.96
CA VAL A 23 0.86 -7.95 -4.10
C VAL A 23 0.35 -6.84 -3.19
N ALA A 24 -0.46 -5.92 -3.75
CA ALA A 24 -1.05 -4.86 -2.95
C ALA A 24 -1.96 -5.44 -1.86
N LEU A 25 -2.77 -6.43 -2.20
CA LEU A 25 -3.65 -7.09 -1.23
C LEU A 25 -2.86 -7.64 -0.04
N ARG A 26 -1.75 -8.29 -0.31
CA ARG A 26 -0.91 -8.86 0.75
C ARG A 26 -0.31 -7.78 1.64
N LYS A 27 0.15 -6.69 1.03
CA LYS A 27 0.72 -5.57 1.78
C LYS A 27 -0.34 -4.90 2.65
N VAL A 28 -1.54 -4.71 2.11
CA VAL A 28 -2.63 -4.10 2.87
C VAL A 28 -2.97 -4.95 4.09
N ARG A 29 -3.05 -6.27 3.93
CA ARG A 29 -3.35 -7.15 5.05
C ARG A 29 -2.33 -7.04 6.17
N VAL A 30 -1.05 -7.00 5.80
CA VAL A 30 0.02 -6.85 6.80
C VAL A 30 -0.12 -5.52 7.53
N LEU A 31 -0.32 -4.43 6.79
CA LEU A 31 -0.44 -3.11 7.41
C LEU A 31 -1.67 -3.00 8.32
N LEU A 32 -2.77 -3.65 7.93
CA LEU A 32 -3.96 -3.67 8.78
C LEU A 32 -3.68 -4.32 10.13
N ASP A 33 -2.86 -5.38 10.15
CA ASP A 33 -2.50 -6.06 11.39
C ASP A 33 -1.74 -5.15 12.34
N PHE A 34 -1.08 -4.13 11.82
CA PHE A 34 -0.35 -3.15 12.62
C PHE A 34 -1.18 -1.92 12.96
N GLY A 35 -2.46 -1.93 12.61
CA GLY A 35 -3.36 -0.84 12.98
C GLY A 35 -3.25 0.41 12.14
N ALA A 36 -2.65 0.34 10.97
CA ALA A 36 -2.48 1.50 10.08
C ALA A 36 -3.79 1.91 9.43
N GLN A 37 -3.87 3.19 9.04
CA GLN A 37 -4.91 3.69 8.16
C GLN A 37 -4.38 3.62 6.73
N ILE A 38 -5.03 2.84 5.89
CA ILE A 38 -4.47 2.51 4.58
C ILE A 38 -5.28 3.16 3.47
N THR A 39 -4.58 3.78 2.52
CA THR A 39 -5.16 4.24 1.27
C THR A 39 -4.54 3.46 0.14
N VAL A 40 -5.37 2.80 -0.66
CA VAL A 40 -4.93 2.06 -1.84
C VAL A 40 -5.28 2.87 -3.07
N VAL A 41 -4.30 3.12 -3.92
CA VAL A 41 -4.48 3.89 -5.15
C VAL A 41 -3.98 3.09 -6.34
N ALA A 42 -4.86 2.82 -7.31
CA ALA A 42 -4.48 2.13 -8.54
C ALA A 42 -5.60 2.28 -9.58
N PRO A 43 -5.26 2.22 -10.88
CA PRO A 43 -6.30 2.25 -11.91
C PRO A 43 -7.21 1.04 -11.89
N GLN A 44 -6.70 -0.09 -11.42
CA GLN A 44 -7.48 -1.33 -11.32
C GLN A 44 -7.26 -1.92 -9.93
N ILE A 45 -8.35 -2.28 -9.27
CA ILE A 45 -8.33 -2.77 -7.91
C ILE A 45 -8.86 -4.20 -7.87
N ASP A 46 -8.09 -5.09 -7.25
CA ASP A 46 -8.52 -6.47 -7.03
C ASP A 46 -9.79 -6.47 -6.16
N PRO A 47 -10.83 -7.20 -6.55
CA PRO A 47 -12.06 -7.26 -5.76
C PRO A 47 -11.84 -7.69 -4.31
N GLN A 48 -10.83 -8.48 -4.03
CA GLN A 48 -10.54 -8.90 -2.66
C GLN A 48 -10.10 -7.73 -1.78
N ILE A 49 -9.47 -6.71 -2.38
CA ILE A 49 -9.11 -5.49 -1.65
C ILE A 49 -10.36 -4.75 -1.23
N LEU A 50 -11.36 -4.70 -2.13
CA LEU A 50 -12.62 -4.02 -1.85
C LEU A 50 -13.43 -4.70 -0.74
N GLN A 51 -13.16 -5.98 -0.50
CA GLN A 51 -13.85 -6.75 0.52
C GLN A 51 -13.20 -6.64 1.90
N LEU A 52 -12.02 -6.04 1.98
CA LEU A 52 -11.35 -5.90 3.27
C LEU A 52 -12.12 -4.95 4.17
N THR A 53 -12.18 -5.30 5.44
CA THR A 53 -12.81 -4.46 6.46
C THR A 53 -11.74 -3.77 7.28
N GLY A 54 -12.12 -2.63 7.89
CA GLY A 54 -11.19 -1.87 8.70
C GLY A 54 -10.84 -0.55 8.06
N ASN A 55 -9.68 0.00 8.40
CA ASN A 55 -9.27 1.33 7.97
C ASN A 55 -8.61 1.30 6.59
N VAL A 56 -9.37 0.92 5.59
CA VAL A 56 -8.91 0.87 4.19
C VAL A 56 -9.78 1.78 3.34
N CYS A 57 -9.14 2.72 2.66
CA CYS A 57 -9.79 3.59 1.69
C CYS A 57 -9.22 3.25 0.31
N VAL A 58 -10.09 2.98 -0.66
CA VAL A 58 -9.66 2.59 -2.00
C VAL A 58 -10.00 3.70 -2.98
N LYS A 59 -8.99 4.12 -3.74
CA LYS A 59 -9.14 5.11 -4.80
C LYS A 59 -8.77 4.47 -6.12
N GLU A 60 -9.78 4.15 -6.93
CA GLU A 60 -9.56 3.50 -8.22
C GLU A 60 -9.25 4.54 -9.29
N ARG A 61 -8.04 5.02 -9.30
CA ARG A 61 -7.53 5.99 -10.24
C ARG A 61 -6.02 5.93 -10.30
N THR A 62 -5.42 6.65 -11.25
CA THR A 62 -3.97 6.74 -11.36
C THR A 62 -3.38 7.47 -10.14
N PHE A 63 -2.23 7.01 -9.69
CA PHE A 63 -1.51 7.64 -8.60
C PHE A 63 -1.15 9.10 -8.93
N GLU A 64 -1.28 9.96 -7.95
CA GLU A 64 -0.90 11.35 -8.05
C GLU A 64 0.04 11.73 -6.91
N PRO A 65 0.97 12.68 -7.11
CA PRO A 65 1.89 13.09 -6.04
C PRO A 65 1.19 13.56 -4.77
N GLU A 66 0.01 14.12 -4.88
CA GLU A 66 -0.76 14.56 -3.70
C GLU A 66 -1.13 13.41 -2.78
N ASP A 67 -1.15 12.20 -3.31
CA ASP A 67 -1.47 11.01 -2.52
C ASP A 67 -0.41 10.74 -1.45
N LEU A 68 0.78 11.30 -1.61
CA LEU A 68 1.87 11.14 -0.64
C LEU A 68 1.72 12.04 0.59
N LYS A 69 0.80 13.00 0.53
CA LYS A 69 0.65 13.97 1.60
C LYS A 69 0.25 13.29 2.89
N GLU A 70 0.96 13.61 3.97
CA GLU A 70 0.68 13.13 5.32
C GLU A 70 0.84 11.63 5.50
N CYS A 71 1.39 10.93 4.52
CA CYS A 71 1.65 9.50 4.67
C CYS A 71 3.00 9.28 5.33
N VAL A 72 3.04 8.39 6.33
CA VAL A 72 4.30 8.04 7.01
C VAL A 72 5.00 6.89 6.31
N LEU A 73 4.27 6.14 5.49
CA LEU A 73 4.82 4.99 4.77
C LEU A 73 4.16 4.89 3.41
N VAL A 74 4.96 4.68 2.38
CA VAL A 74 4.47 4.48 1.01
C VAL A 74 5.03 3.15 0.51
N VAL A 75 4.13 2.28 0.07
CA VAL A 75 4.50 0.97 -0.46
C VAL A 75 4.11 0.90 -1.93
N ALA A 76 5.10 0.67 -2.79
CA ALA A 76 4.85 0.46 -4.21
C ALA A 76 4.66 -1.05 -4.43
N ALA A 77 3.43 -1.46 -4.67
CA ALA A 77 3.09 -2.86 -4.83
C ALA A 77 3.09 -3.24 -6.31
N VAL A 78 4.28 -3.31 -6.88
CA VAL A 78 4.46 -3.64 -8.29
C VAL A 78 5.05 -5.03 -8.42
N SER A 79 4.85 -5.62 -9.60
CA SER A 79 5.44 -6.91 -9.90
C SER A 79 6.96 -6.80 -9.94
N TYR A 80 7.62 -7.72 -9.28
CA TYR A 80 9.08 -7.77 -9.30
C TYR A 80 9.63 -7.91 -10.72
N THR A 81 8.88 -8.60 -11.57
CA THR A 81 9.26 -8.77 -12.96
C THR A 81 9.38 -7.43 -13.69
N HIS A 82 8.50 -6.48 -13.39
CA HIS A 82 8.57 -5.16 -13.98
C HIS A 82 9.86 -4.43 -13.59
N LEU A 83 10.26 -4.56 -12.35
CA LEU A 83 11.49 -3.93 -11.89
C LEU A 83 12.71 -4.46 -12.61
N ARG A 84 12.70 -5.73 -12.99
CA ARG A 84 13.81 -6.35 -13.69
C ARG A 84 13.86 -6.01 -15.17
N ALA A 85 12.80 -5.49 -15.72
CA ALA A 85 12.74 -5.13 -17.13
C ALA A 85 13.56 -3.87 -17.45
N HIS A 86 14.09 -3.23 -16.46
CA HIS A 86 14.90 -2.00 -16.64
C HIS A 86 16.40 -2.28 -16.45
#